data_c0284119ed6e5494c1e7a055ea3bb683
#
_entry.id   c0284119ed6e5494c1e7a055ea3bb683
#
_cell.length_a   1.000
_cell.length_b   1.000
_cell.length_c   1.000
_cell.angle_alpha   90.00
_cell.angle_beta   90.00
_cell.angle_gamma   90.00
#
_symmetry.space_group_name_H-M   'P 1'
#
loop_
_entity.id
_entity.type
_entity.pdbx_description
1 polymer ?
#
loop_
_entity_poly.entity_id
_entity_poly.type
_entity_poly.pdbx_seq_one_letter_code
_entity_poly.pdbx_strand_id
1 'polypeptide(L)'
;MAAAGLPVPPGFVVAAGAFSDFLDACGGAAMIAGVTNDLDVDDRRAVEHAAERIQQLIVSTPLPVPLARAILAAHRKLEHGNLVAVRSSAVSEDGLTASFAGQQESYLNVSADAVLDRVRECWASFFSPRALFYRAQKAVLADTRMAVVVQEMVQADKSGVMFTVDPIRNRRTCMVIEGAPGLGEGIVSGEVTPDHYVVSRDDGSVLEFFVPDEERSRVLSDQELDGLRMLGLRLEAFFGSPQDVEWCSRAGELLLLQSRPITTLGAHG
;
A
#
# COMPACT_ATOMS: atom_id res chain seq x y z
N MET A 1 4.14 4.65 11.81
CA MET A 1 3.07 5.66 11.96
C MET A 1 2.36 5.52 13.32
N ALA A 2 1.73 4.39 13.68
CA ALA A 2 1.03 4.22 14.96
C ALA A 2 1.89 4.56 16.19
N ALA A 3 3.11 4.03 16.27
CA ALA A 3 4.04 4.33 17.37
C ALA A 3 4.44 5.81 17.49
N ALA A 4 4.26 6.60 16.42
CA ALA A 4 4.49 8.05 16.40
C ALA A 4 3.21 8.86 16.72
N GLY A 5 2.13 8.21 17.15
CA GLY A 5 0.86 8.87 17.44
C GLY A 5 0.19 9.49 16.21
N LEU A 6 0.48 9.00 15.02
CA LEU A 6 -0.22 9.38 13.80
C LEU A 6 -1.56 8.63 13.72
N PRO A 7 -2.64 9.26 13.22
CA PRO A 7 -3.95 8.65 13.14
C PRO A 7 -3.99 7.59 12.06
N VAL A 8 -3.83 6.34 12.43
CA VAL A 8 -3.93 5.18 11.55
C VAL A 8 -4.99 4.22 12.09
N PRO A 9 -5.76 3.55 11.25
CA PRO A 9 -6.67 2.52 11.72
C PRO A 9 -5.91 1.43 12.49
N PRO A 10 -6.50 0.84 13.55
CA PRO A 10 -5.90 -0.28 14.26
C PRO A 10 -5.56 -1.44 13.32
N GLY A 11 -4.49 -2.17 13.63
CA GLY A 11 -4.06 -3.27 12.78
C GLY A 11 -2.85 -3.99 13.34
N PHE A 12 -2.40 -5.01 12.62
CA PHE A 12 -1.18 -5.75 12.91
C PHE A 12 -0.43 -6.08 11.63
N VAL A 13 0.82 -6.49 11.76
CA VAL A 13 1.68 -6.86 10.64
C VAL A 13 2.07 -8.32 10.77
N VAL A 14 1.84 -9.10 9.73
CA VAL A 14 2.50 -10.40 9.54
C VAL A 14 3.88 -10.09 8.99
N ALA A 15 4.89 -10.24 9.85
CA ALA A 15 6.26 -9.81 9.52
C ALA A 15 6.86 -10.64 8.37
N ALA A 16 7.81 -10.06 7.64
CA ALA A 16 8.46 -10.71 6.51
C ALA A 16 9.13 -12.05 6.87
N GLY A 17 9.65 -12.19 8.10
CA GLY A 17 10.17 -13.46 8.60
C GLY A 17 9.16 -14.60 8.63
N ALA A 18 7.87 -14.29 8.86
CA ALA A 18 6.82 -15.32 8.84
C ALA A 18 6.62 -15.92 7.43
N PHE A 19 6.85 -15.15 6.39
CA PHE A 19 6.83 -15.67 5.01
C PHE A 19 8.03 -16.57 4.74
N SER A 20 9.22 -16.19 5.19
CA SER A 20 10.41 -17.06 5.08
C SER A 20 10.20 -18.39 5.81
N ASP A 21 9.70 -18.34 7.06
CA ASP A 21 9.41 -19.54 7.86
C ASP A 21 8.36 -20.44 7.18
N PHE A 22 7.35 -19.85 6.54
CA PHE A 22 6.35 -20.57 5.77
C PHE A 22 6.97 -21.29 4.56
N LEU A 23 7.81 -20.58 3.77
CA LEU A 23 8.49 -21.16 2.61
C LEU A 23 9.43 -22.31 3.02
N ASP A 24 10.16 -22.15 4.12
CA ASP A 24 11.06 -23.19 4.64
C ASP A 24 10.26 -24.41 5.09
N ALA A 25 9.14 -24.22 5.78
CA ALA A 25 8.30 -25.32 6.26
C ALA A 25 7.68 -26.17 5.14
N CYS A 26 7.43 -25.59 3.96
CA CYS A 26 6.83 -26.30 2.81
C CYS A 26 7.84 -26.68 1.71
N GLY A 27 9.14 -26.44 1.91
CA GLY A 27 10.15 -26.62 0.86
C GLY A 27 10.03 -25.60 -0.29
N GLY A 28 9.24 -24.54 -0.10
CA GLY A 28 8.96 -23.54 -1.10
C GLY A 28 10.20 -22.74 -1.53
N ALA A 29 11.11 -22.45 -0.59
CA ALA A 29 12.36 -21.76 -0.89
C ALA A 29 13.20 -22.50 -1.94
N ALA A 30 13.37 -23.81 -1.79
CA ALA A 30 14.10 -24.64 -2.75
C ALA A 30 13.38 -24.73 -4.10
N MET A 31 12.05 -24.82 -4.09
CA MET A 31 11.25 -24.86 -5.33
C MET A 31 11.33 -23.51 -6.08
N ILE A 32 11.21 -22.38 -5.37
CA ILE A 32 11.34 -21.03 -5.96
C ILE A 32 12.74 -20.90 -6.58
N ALA A 33 13.81 -21.24 -5.85
CA ALA A 33 15.17 -21.21 -6.38
C ALA A 33 15.32 -22.09 -7.62
N GLY A 34 14.80 -23.32 -7.62
CA GLY A 34 14.85 -24.21 -8.78
C GLY A 34 14.08 -23.71 -10.01
N VAL A 35 12.99 -22.97 -9.79
CA VAL A 35 12.20 -22.37 -10.89
C VAL A 35 12.85 -21.09 -11.44
N THR A 36 13.55 -20.33 -10.58
CA THR A 36 14.08 -19.01 -10.95
C THR A 36 15.55 -19.02 -11.40
N ASN A 37 16.34 -20.03 -11.01
CA ASN A 37 17.77 -20.08 -11.34
C ASN A 37 18.05 -20.15 -12.85
N ASP A 38 17.24 -20.92 -13.59
CA ASP A 38 17.40 -21.12 -15.02
C ASP A 38 16.29 -20.40 -15.84
N LEU A 39 15.60 -19.43 -15.22
CA LEU A 39 14.48 -18.75 -15.85
C LEU A 39 14.97 -17.79 -16.94
N ASP A 40 14.62 -18.10 -18.20
CA ASP A 40 14.76 -17.15 -19.30
C ASP A 40 13.69 -16.07 -19.16
N VAL A 41 14.10 -14.89 -18.71
CA VAL A 41 13.19 -13.77 -18.48
C VAL A 41 12.73 -13.07 -19.75
N ASP A 42 13.39 -13.32 -20.89
CA ASP A 42 12.99 -12.83 -22.20
C ASP A 42 11.92 -13.75 -22.83
N ASP A 43 11.79 -14.99 -22.34
CA ASP A 43 10.67 -15.86 -22.69
C ASP A 43 9.46 -15.58 -21.78
N ARG A 44 8.53 -14.79 -22.30
CA ARG A 44 7.29 -14.43 -21.59
C ARG A 44 6.51 -15.67 -21.08
N ARG A 45 6.45 -16.74 -21.86
CA ARG A 45 5.71 -17.96 -21.48
C ARG A 45 6.42 -18.70 -20.34
N ALA A 46 7.75 -18.72 -20.34
CA ALA A 46 8.53 -19.29 -19.25
C ALA A 46 8.28 -18.50 -17.95
N VAL A 47 8.27 -17.15 -18.01
CA VAL A 47 7.99 -16.30 -16.86
C VAL A 47 6.56 -16.50 -16.35
N GLU A 48 5.55 -16.53 -17.23
CA GLU A 48 4.15 -16.79 -16.83
C GLU A 48 4.01 -18.16 -16.16
N HIS A 49 4.57 -19.21 -16.71
CA HIS A 49 4.52 -20.55 -16.14
C HIS A 49 5.27 -20.65 -14.79
N ALA A 50 6.42 -19.98 -14.67
CA ALA A 50 7.17 -19.90 -13.42
C ALA A 50 6.33 -19.22 -12.32
N ALA A 51 5.70 -18.08 -12.66
CA ALA A 51 4.80 -17.34 -11.77
C ALA A 51 3.64 -18.22 -11.28
N GLU A 52 2.91 -18.85 -12.20
CA GLU A 52 1.78 -19.73 -11.87
C GLU A 52 2.17 -20.86 -10.92
N ARG A 53 3.30 -21.52 -11.17
CA ARG A 53 3.77 -22.61 -10.30
C ARG A 53 4.08 -22.15 -8.88
N ILE A 54 4.75 -20.98 -8.75
CA ILE A 54 5.11 -20.42 -7.45
C ILE A 54 3.85 -19.97 -6.72
N GLN A 55 2.98 -19.24 -7.38
CA GLN A 55 1.72 -18.75 -6.81
C GLN A 55 0.82 -19.90 -6.36
N GLN A 56 0.67 -20.94 -7.20
CA GLN A 56 -0.11 -22.11 -6.87
C GLN A 56 0.42 -22.82 -5.61
N LEU A 57 1.75 -22.96 -5.46
CA LEU A 57 2.34 -23.53 -4.25
C LEU A 57 1.94 -22.73 -3.02
N ILE A 58 2.11 -21.40 -3.07
CA ILE A 58 1.87 -20.52 -1.92
C ILE A 58 0.38 -20.56 -1.52
N VAL A 59 -0.51 -20.43 -2.49
CA VAL A 59 -1.97 -20.36 -2.23
C VAL A 59 -2.51 -21.70 -1.75
N SER A 60 -2.03 -22.84 -2.32
CA SER A 60 -2.53 -24.17 -1.97
C SER A 60 -1.94 -24.74 -0.67
N THR A 61 -0.81 -24.21 -0.20
CA THR A 61 -0.16 -24.70 1.01
C THR A 61 -0.81 -24.09 2.27
N PRO A 62 -1.29 -24.90 3.23
CA PRO A 62 -1.81 -24.39 4.49
C PRO A 62 -0.75 -23.66 5.30
N LEU A 63 -1.14 -22.57 5.97
CA LEU A 63 -0.24 -21.90 6.91
C LEU A 63 0.12 -22.82 8.09
N PRO A 64 1.37 -22.75 8.61
CA PRO A 64 1.72 -23.43 9.85
C PRO A 64 0.74 -23.10 10.98
N VAL A 65 0.30 -24.12 11.71
CA VAL A 65 -0.75 -23.96 12.76
C VAL A 65 -0.43 -22.84 13.76
N PRO A 66 0.82 -22.70 14.26
CA PRO A 66 1.15 -21.61 15.18
C PRO A 66 0.95 -20.22 14.55
N LEU A 67 1.34 -20.04 13.29
CA LEU A 67 1.20 -18.78 12.55
C LEU A 67 -0.27 -18.47 12.31
N ALA A 68 -1.06 -19.42 11.81
CA ALA A 68 -2.49 -19.25 11.60
C ALA A 68 -3.21 -18.83 12.90
N ARG A 69 -2.89 -19.49 14.02
CA ARG A 69 -3.43 -19.14 15.35
C ARG A 69 -3.03 -17.73 15.78
N ALA A 70 -1.79 -17.32 15.54
CA ALA A 70 -1.31 -15.98 15.89
C ALA A 70 -2.04 -14.90 15.09
N ILE A 71 -2.20 -15.09 13.77
CA ILE A 71 -2.95 -14.16 12.90
C ILE A 71 -4.40 -14.03 13.38
N LEU A 72 -5.10 -15.14 13.59
CA LEU A 72 -6.50 -15.14 14.05
C LEU A 72 -6.64 -14.55 15.46
N ALA A 73 -5.65 -14.76 16.35
CA ALA A 73 -5.65 -14.17 17.67
C ALA A 73 -5.42 -12.66 17.62
N ALA A 74 -4.58 -12.16 16.71
CA ALA A 74 -4.38 -10.73 16.48
C ALA A 74 -5.63 -10.08 15.88
N HIS A 75 -6.24 -10.74 14.88
CA HIS A 75 -7.49 -10.27 14.27
C HIS A 75 -8.61 -10.09 15.31
N ARG A 76 -8.78 -11.07 16.23
CA ARG A 76 -9.82 -10.98 17.29
C ARG A 76 -9.63 -9.83 18.29
N LYS A 77 -8.46 -9.19 18.33
CA LYS A 77 -8.19 -8.02 19.18
C LYS A 77 -8.56 -6.69 18.50
N LEU A 78 -8.91 -6.72 17.24
CA LEU A 78 -9.40 -5.53 16.55
C LEU A 78 -10.85 -5.28 16.97
N GLU A 79 -11.14 -4.07 17.46
CA GLU A 79 -12.36 -3.78 18.24
C GLU A 79 -13.55 -3.35 17.37
N HIS A 80 -13.32 -2.78 16.19
CA HIS A 80 -14.34 -2.02 15.46
C HIS A 80 -14.89 -2.69 14.21
N GLY A 81 -14.81 -4.00 14.07
CA GLY A 81 -15.47 -4.66 12.95
C GLY A 81 -14.87 -6.01 12.58
N ASN A 82 -15.72 -6.85 11.98
CA ASN A 82 -15.30 -8.16 11.49
C ASN A 82 -14.53 -8.07 10.16
N LEU A 83 -14.45 -6.89 9.56
CA LEU A 83 -13.83 -6.68 8.25
C LEU A 83 -12.48 -5.96 8.38
N VAL A 84 -11.52 -6.41 7.59
CA VAL A 84 -10.18 -5.83 7.52
C VAL A 84 -9.77 -5.57 6.07
N ALA A 85 -8.80 -4.67 5.92
CA ALA A 85 -7.99 -4.57 4.71
C ALA A 85 -6.73 -5.40 4.90
N VAL A 86 -6.37 -6.21 3.89
CA VAL A 86 -5.15 -7.02 3.87
C VAL A 86 -4.29 -6.54 2.71
N ARG A 87 -3.10 -6.02 3.01
CA ARG A 87 -2.24 -5.34 2.04
C ARG A 87 -0.84 -5.93 2.04
N SER A 88 -0.28 -6.18 0.88
CA SER A 88 1.14 -6.54 0.75
C SER A 88 2.04 -5.33 1.06
N SER A 89 3.21 -5.59 1.63
CA SER A 89 4.23 -4.59 1.93
C SER A 89 5.62 -5.21 1.72
N ALA A 90 6.22 -4.95 0.57
CA ALA A 90 7.54 -5.48 0.25
C ALA A 90 8.66 -4.56 0.77
N VAL A 91 9.68 -5.15 1.42
CA VAL A 91 10.82 -4.41 1.98
C VAL A 91 11.63 -3.68 0.89
N SER A 92 11.63 -4.22 -0.34
CA SER A 92 12.35 -3.65 -1.48
C SER A 92 11.62 -2.50 -2.19
N GLU A 93 10.40 -2.17 -1.79
CA GLU A 93 9.57 -1.14 -2.42
C GLU A 93 10.02 0.28 -2.12
N ASP A 94 10.56 0.51 -0.93
CA ASP A 94 11.01 1.82 -0.46
C ASP A 94 12.45 2.15 -0.90
N GLY A 95 13.04 1.32 -1.75
CA GLY A 95 14.37 1.58 -2.31
C GLY A 95 14.32 2.78 -3.27
N LEU A 96 15.26 3.72 -3.09
CA LEU A 96 15.41 4.97 -3.86
C LEU A 96 15.46 4.82 -5.40
N THR A 97 15.38 3.61 -5.93
CA THR A 97 15.60 3.32 -7.36
C THR A 97 14.44 2.62 -8.07
N ALA A 98 13.34 2.28 -7.38
CA ALA A 98 12.25 1.54 -8.03
C ALA A 98 10.91 1.74 -7.34
N SER A 99 9.97 2.37 -8.03
CA SER A 99 8.58 2.41 -7.61
C SER A 99 7.87 1.14 -8.10
N PHE A 100 7.45 0.27 -7.18
CA PHE A 100 6.52 -0.84 -7.46
C PHE A 100 5.05 -0.37 -7.45
N ALA A 101 4.82 0.90 -7.77
CA ALA A 101 3.48 1.46 -7.82
C ALA A 101 2.55 0.59 -8.71
N GLY A 102 1.43 0.15 -8.15
CA GLY A 102 0.44 -0.67 -8.83
C GLY A 102 0.76 -2.18 -8.90
N GLN A 103 1.73 -2.68 -8.12
CA GLN A 103 2.00 -4.12 -7.99
C GLN A 103 1.58 -4.69 -6.61
N GLN A 104 1.11 -3.84 -5.71
CA GLN A 104 0.64 -4.25 -4.40
C GLN A 104 -0.80 -4.75 -4.48
N GLU A 105 -1.01 -5.97 -4.01
CA GLU A 105 -2.37 -6.46 -3.81
C GLU A 105 -2.94 -5.89 -2.51
N SER A 106 -4.14 -5.35 -2.63
CA SER A 106 -4.93 -4.86 -1.50
C SER A 106 -6.31 -5.50 -1.56
N TYR A 107 -6.66 -6.23 -0.53
CA TYR A 107 -7.97 -6.86 -0.38
C TYR A 107 -8.75 -6.09 0.67
N LEU A 108 -9.85 -5.48 0.28
CA LEU A 108 -10.75 -4.76 1.18
C LEU A 108 -11.92 -5.64 1.62
N ASN A 109 -12.59 -5.26 2.70
CA ASN A 109 -13.76 -5.93 3.24
C ASN A 109 -13.55 -7.44 3.51
N VAL A 110 -12.34 -7.82 3.93
CA VAL A 110 -11.96 -9.20 4.21
C VAL A 110 -12.54 -9.63 5.54
N SER A 111 -13.33 -10.71 5.55
CA SER A 111 -13.90 -11.30 6.76
C SER A 111 -12.89 -12.20 7.50
N ALA A 112 -13.16 -12.50 8.77
CA ALA A 112 -12.26 -13.27 9.64
C ALA A 112 -11.90 -14.67 9.09
N ASP A 113 -12.81 -15.33 8.41
CA ASP A 113 -12.63 -16.62 7.77
C ASP A 113 -11.76 -16.57 6.51
N ALA A 114 -11.70 -15.42 5.84
CA ALA A 114 -10.91 -15.22 4.62
C ALA A 114 -9.49 -14.66 4.89
N VAL A 115 -9.21 -14.13 6.09
CA VAL A 115 -7.93 -13.44 6.39
C VAL A 115 -6.70 -14.30 6.08
N LEU A 116 -6.72 -15.59 6.43
CA LEU A 116 -5.57 -16.48 6.19
C LEU A 116 -5.30 -16.70 4.70
N ASP A 117 -6.36 -16.78 3.91
CA ASP A 117 -6.28 -16.94 2.46
C ASP A 117 -5.71 -15.67 1.82
N ARG A 118 -6.21 -14.51 2.23
CA ARG A 118 -5.73 -13.22 1.73
C ARG A 118 -4.26 -12.95 2.08
N VAL A 119 -3.80 -13.39 3.24
CA VAL A 119 -2.37 -13.33 3.59
C VAL A 119 -1.53 -14.16 2.61
N ARG A 120 -1.97 -15.39 2.25
CA ARG A 120 -1.29 -16.22 1.26
C ARG A 120 -1.32 -15.61 -0.15
N GLU A 121 -2.45 -15.04 -0.54
CA GLU A 121 -2.59 -14.35 -1.82
C GLU A 121 -1.69 -13.10 -1.90
N CYS A 122 -1.56 -12.30 -0.82
CA CYS A 122 -0.57 -11.23 -0.75
C CYS A 122 0.86 -11.74 -0.97
N TRP A 123 1.25 -12.87 -0.35
CA TRP A 123 2.55 -13.47 -0.59
C TRP A 123 2.71 -13.99 -2.02
N ALA A 124 1.65 -14.58 -2.58
CA ALA A 124 1.66 -15.08 -3.96
C ALA A 124 1.80 -13.94 -4.98
N SER A 125 1.20 -12.78 -4.74
CA SER A 125 1.28 -11.61 -5.65
C SER A 125 2.72 -11.13 -5.87
N PHE A 126 3.61 -11.36 -4.90
CA PHE A 126 5.04 -11.06 -4.99
C PHE A 126 5.74 -11.83 -6.13
N PHE A 127 5.13 -12.89 -6.61
CA PHE A 127 5.60 -13.71 -7.74
C PHE A 127 4.71 -13.58 -8.98
N SER A 128 4.05 -12.44 -9.16
CA SER A 128 3.37 -12.16 -10.44
C SER A 128 4.38 -12.14 -11.60
N PRO A 129 3.97 -12.44 -12.84
CA PRO A 129 4.88 -12.43 -13.99
C PRO A 129 5.66 -11.12 -14.12
N ARG A 130 4.98 -10.00 -13.90
CA ARG A 130 5.59 -8.67 -13.92
C ARG A 130 6.62 -8.49 -12.80
N ALA A 131 6.30 -8.95 -11.58
CA ALA A 131 7.21 -8.87 -10.44
C ALA A 131 8.45 -9.75 -10.63
N LEU A 132 8.31 -10.97 -11.16
CA LEU A 132 9.43 -11.86 -11.49
C LEU A 132 10.35 -11.24 -12.54
N PHE A 133 9.79 -10.76 -13.63
CA PHE A 133 10.55 -10.10 -14.71
C PHE A 133 11.37 -8.91 -14.16
N TYR A 134 10.72 -8.03 -13.40
CA TYR A 134 11.38 -6.85 -12.83
C TYR A 134 12.49 -7.22 -11.85
N ARG A 135 12.24 -8.18 -10.94
CA ARG A 135 13.23 -8.64 -9.94
C ARG A 135 14.41 -9.35 -10.58
N ALA A 136 14.19 -10.07 -11.68
CA ALA A 136 15.26 -10.68 -12.47
C ALA A 136 16.19 -9.62 -13.05
N GLN A 137 15.63 -8.57 -13.66
CA GLN A 137 16.44 -7.46 -14.19
C GLN A 137 17.27 -6.73 -13.12
N LYS A 138 16.80 -6.74 -11.86
CA LYS A 138 17.50 -6.13 -10.73
C LYS A 138 18.43 -7.09 -9.99
N ALA A 139 18.54 -8.35 -10.42
CA ALA A 139 19.30 -9.42 -9.77
C ALA A 139 18.89 -9.65 -8.29
N VAL A 140 17.60 -9.45 -7.95
CA VAL A 140 17.05 -9.61 -6.58
C VAL A 140 15.99 -10.71 -6.51
N LEU A 141 16.02 -11.69 -7.39
CA LEU A 141 15.07 -12.81 -7.40
C LEU A 141 15.03 -13.61 -6.08
N ALA A 142 16.17 -13.70 -5.41
CA ALA A 142 16.29 -14.43 -4.14
C ALA A 142 15.73 -13.68 -2.92
N ASP A 143 15.46 -12.37 -3.01
CA ASP A 143 14.86 -11.62 -1.92
C ASP A 143 13.36 -11.88 -1.86
N THR A 144 12.92 -12.66 -0.89
CA THR A 144 11.51 -13.04 -0.68
C THR A 144 10.89 -12.32 0.51
N ARG A 145 11.48 -11.21 0.98
CA ARG A 145 11.00 -10.50 2.17
C ARG A 145 9.76 -9.67 1.85
N MET A 146 8.62 -10.18 2.27
CA MET A 146 7.34 -9.48 2.17
C MET A 146 6.57 -9.58 3.49
N ALA A 147 6.20 -8.44 4.04
CA ALA A 147 5.26 -8.34 5.14
C ALA A 147 3.82 -8.22 4.61
N VAL A 148 2.84 -8.51 5.45
CA VAL A 148 1.43 -8.26 5.15
C VAL A 148 0.83 -7.43 6.27
N VAL A 149 0.24 -6.31 5.92
CA VAL A 149 -0.49 -5.42 6.84
C VAL A 149 -1.94 -5.86 6.86
N VAL A 150 -2.46 -6.15 8.06
CA VAL A 150 -3.87 -6.43 8.31
C VAL A 150 -4.41 -5.30 9.17
N GLN A 151 -5.31 -4.51 8.63
CA GLN A 151 -5.79 -3.26 9.23
C GLN A 151 -7.31 -3.25 9.28
N GLU A 152 -7.91 -2.68 10.32
CA GLU A 152 -9.36 -2.49 10.38
C GLU A 152 -9.88 -1.78 9.14
N MET A 153 -10.98 -2.30 8.57
CA MET A 153 -11.61 -1.68 7.42
C MET A 153 -12.33 -0.41 7.85
N VAL A 154 -11.96 0.71 7.26
CA VAL A 154 -12.64 1.98 7.48
C VAL A 154 -13.71 2.15 6.40
N GLN A 155 -14.97 2.23 6.82
CA GLN A 155 -16.05 2.64 5.93
C GLN A 155 -15.98 4.16 5.78
N ALA A 156 -15.20 4.60 4.81
CA ALA A 156 -14.88 5.99 4.62
C ALA A 156 -16.02 6.77 3.98
N ASP A 157 -16.26 7.98 4.47
CA ASP A 157 -17.15 8.96 3.84
C ASP A 157 -16.45 9.63 2.65
N LYS A 158 -15.15 9.81 2.78
CA LYS A 158 -14.25 10.41 1.79
C LYS A 158 -12.90 9.72 1.87
N SER A 159 -12.20 9.69 0.74
CA SER A 159 -10.83 9.17 0.69
C SER A 159 -10.05 9.84 -0.43
N GLY A 160 -8.74 9.66 -0.42
CA GLY A 160 -7.91 10.26 -1.43
C GLY A 160 -6.43 9.99 -1.27
N VAL A 161 -5.66 10.73 -2.05
CA VAL A 161 -4.21 10.76 -1.99
C VAL A 161 -3.72 12.17 -1.67
N MET A 162 -2.57 12.26 -1.04
CA MET A 162 -1.90 13.52 -0.74
C MET A 162 -0.42 13.40 -1.02
N PHE A 163 0.11 14.30 -1.84
CA PHE A 163 1.54 14.48 -2.01
C PHE A 163 1.98 15.68 -1.17
N THR A 164 2.88 15.46 -0.24
CA THR A 164 3.32 16.52 0.67
C THR A 164 4.16 17.62 -0.01
N VAL A 165 4.51 17.42 -1.28
CA VAL A 165 5.03 18.40 -2.23
C VAL A 165 4.36 18.16 -3.58
N ASP A 166 4.43 19.11 -4.53
CA ASP A 166 3.96 18.89 -5.90
C ASP A 166 5.04 18.16 -6.72
N PRO A 167 4.89 16.85 -6.97
CA PRO A 167 5.92 16.07 -7.62
C PRO A 167 5.96 16.32 -9.14
N ILE A 168 4.85 16.80 -9.73
CA ILE A 168 4.74 17.04 -11.18
C ILE A 168 5.45 18.34 -11.55
N ARG A 169 5.16 19.42 -10.80
CA ARG A 169 5.76 20.74 -11.04
C ARG A 169 7.02 20.98 -10.20
N ASN A 170 7.47 19.98 -9.44
CA ASN A 170 8.62 20.05 -8.51
C ASN A 170 8.55 21.26 -7.56
N ARG A 171 7.35 21.60 -7.06
CA ARG A 171 7.14 22.72 -6.14
C ARG A 171 7.13 22.22 -4.70
N ARG A 172 8.12 22.65 -3.92
CA ARG A 172 8.25 22.28 -2.49
C ARG A 172 7.47 23.19 -1.54
N THR A 173 6.84 24.27 -2.05
CA THR A 173 6.08 25.23 -1.26
C THR A 173 4.60 24.91 -1.13
N CYS A 174 4.12 23.89 -1.84
CA CYS A 174 2.72 23.48 -1.81
C CYS A 174 2.59 21.95 -1.71
N MET A 175 1.44 21.50 -1.25
CA MET A 175 0.98 20.11 -1.27
C MET A 175 -0.09 19.94 -2.34
N VAL A 176 -0.18 18.73 -2.89
CA VAL A 176 -1.27 18.32 -3.78
C VAL A 176 -2.14 17.34 -3.01
N ILE A 177 -3.45 17.60 -2.97
CA ILE A 177 -4.43 16.76 -2.29
C ILE A 177 -5.51 16.41 -3.30
N GLU A 178 -5.82 15.14 -3.42
CA GLU A 178 -6.92 14.65 -4.24
C GLU A 178 -7.91 13.91 -3.35
N GLY A 179 -9.20 14.07 -3.63
CA GLY A 179 -10.24 13.47 -2.81
C GLY A 179 -11.50 13.16 -3.58
N ALA A 180 -12.15 12.04 -3.21
CA ALA A 180 -13.46 11.65 -3.72
C ALA A 180 -14.34 11.13 -2.58
N PRO A 181 -15.68 11.11 -2.77
CA PRO A 181 -16.60 10.45 -1.84
C PRO A 181 -16.35 8.94 -1.76
N GLY A 182 -16.49 8.36 -0.58
CA GLY A 182 -16.43 6.92 -0.35
C GLY A 182 -15.01 6.37 -0.27
N LEU A 183 -14.85 5.10 -0.69
CA LEU A 183 -13.58 4.36 -0.63
C LEU A 183 -12.62 4.78 -1.74
N GLY A 184 -11.32 4.73 -1.45
CA GLY A 184 -10.26 5.18 -2.36
C GLY A 184 -9.94 4.27 -3.55
N GLU A 185 -10.56 3.09 -3.64
CA GLU A 185 -10.31 2.14 -4.74
C GLU A 185 -10.52 2.78 -6.12
N GLY A 186 -11.63 3.51 -6.28
CA GLY A 186 -11.95 4.17 -7.55
C GLY A 186 -10.96 5.27 -7.97
N ILE A 187 -10.29 5.91 -7.01
CA ILE A 187 -9.23 6.89 -7.31
C ILE A 187 -7.97 6.15 -7.77
N VAL A 188 -7.57 5.13 -7.04
CA VAL A 188 -6.34 4.36 -7.32
C VAL A 188 -6.46 3.58 -8.64
N SER A 189 -7.64 3.04 -8.96
CA SER A 189 -7.92 2.37 -10.24
C SER A 189 -8.11 3.34 -11.41
N GLY A 190 -8.31 4.64 -11.15
CA GLY A 190 -8.61 5.65 -12.17
C GLY A 190 -10.05 5.63 -12.69
N GLU A 191 -10.96 4.91 -12.02
CA GLU A 191 -12.38 4.86 -12.35
C GLU A 191 -13.13 6.14 -11.95
N VAL A 192 -12.64 6.81 -10.91
CA VAL A 192 -13.20 8.06 -10.38
C VAL A 192 -12.20 9.18 -10.56
N THR A 193 -12.62 10.27 -11.20
CA THR A 193 -11.84 11.50 -11.24
C THR A 193 -12.05 12.27 -9.93
N PRO A 194 -11.02 12.42 -9.07
CA PRO A 194 -11.15 13.12 -7.80
C PRO A 194 -11.18 14.64 -7.97
N ASP A 195 -11.63 15.33 -6.93
CA ASP A 195 -11.30 16.73 -6.77
C ASP A 195 -9.81 16.89 -6.55
N HIS A 196 -9.23 17.93 -7.11
CA HIS A 196 -7.82 18.24 -7.04
C HIS A 196 -7.60 19.59 -6.37
N TYR A 197 -6.73 19.63 -5.36
CA TYR A 197 -6.41 20.84 -4.60
C TYR A 197 -4.91 21.03 -4.52
N VAL A 198 -4.44 22.27 -4.73
CA VAL A 198 -3.07 22.68 -4.43
C VAL A 198 -3.12 23.62 -3.24
N VAL A 199 -2.47 23.22 -2.15
CA VAL A 199 -2.53 23.91 -0.86
C VAL A 199 -1.15 24.44 -0.47
N SER A 200 -1.07 25.68 -0.06
CA SER A 200 0.16 26.29 0.49
C SER A 200 0.59 25.52 1.74
N ARG A 201 1.87 25.15 1.81
CA ARG A 201 2.44 24.47 2.98
C ARG A 201 2.57 25.40 4.19
N ASP A 202 2.76 26.69 3.95
CA ASP A 202 3.04 27.67 5.00
C ASP A 202 1.77 28.03 5.79
N ASP A 203 0.72 28.44 5.08
CA ASP A 203 -0.48 29.00 5.70
C ASP A 203 -1.77 28.21 5.45
N GLY A 204 -1.72 27.15 4.63
CA GLY A 204 -2.88 26.31 4.33
C GLY A 204 -3.85 26.92 3.31
N SER A 205 -3.52 28.05 2.70
CA SER A 205 -4.37 28.65 1.67
C SER A 205 -4.49 27.75 0.44
N VAL A 206 -5.70 27.64 -0.11
CA VAL A 206 -5.94 26.92 -1.36
C VAL A 206 -5.47 27.79 -2.52
N LEU A 207 -4.41 27.37 -3.20
CA LEU A 207 -3.79 28.09 -4.32
C LEU A 207 -4.49 27.80 -5.64
N GLU A 208 -4.85 26.54 -5.85
CA GLU A 208 -5.52 26.02 -7.05
C GLU A 208 -6.50 24.93 -6.62
N PHE A 209 -7.64 24.82 -7.30
CA PHE A 209 -8.53 23.68 -7.16
C PHE A 209 -9.26 23.36 -8.48
N PHE A 210 -9.63 22.10 -8.64
CA PHE A 210 -10.44 21.61 -9.75
C PHE A 210 -11.45 20.60 -9.22
N VAL A 211 -12.71 20.76 -9.60
CA VAL A 211 -13.84 19.86 -9.30
C VAL A 211 -14.36 19.33 -10.63
N PRO A 212 -14.33 18.01 -10.88
CA PRO A 212 -14.74 17.43 -12.17
C PRO A 212 -16.19 17.69 -12.54
N ASP A 213 -17.07 17.76 -11.54
CA ASP A 213 -18.49 18.05 -11.67
C ASP A 213 -18.78 19.41 -11.05
N GLU A 214 -18.91 20.43 -11.88
CA GLU A 214 -19.15 21.84 -11.46
C GLU A 214 -20.47 22.03 -10.70
N GLU A 215 -21.45 21.15 -10.87
CA GLU A 215 -22.73 21.18 -10.14
C GLU A 215 -22.60 20.62 -8.71
N ARG A 216 -21.53 19.90 -8.41
CA ARG A 216 -21.25 19.31 -7.12
C ARG A 216 -20.41 20.26 -6.22
N SER A 217 -20.72 20.28 -4.95
CA SER A 217 -19.84 20.92 -3.96
C SER A 217 -18.50 20.21 -3.85
N ARG A 218 -17.46 20.95 -3.47
CA ARG A 218 -16.13 20.37 -3.17
C ARG A 218 -16.24 19.23 -2.15
N VAL A 219 -15.48 18.17 -2.36
CA VAL A 219 -15.42 17.03 -1.43
C VAL A 219 -14.82 17.45 -0.09
N LEU A 220 -13.77 18.26 -0.12
CA LEU A 220 -13.06 18.70 1.08
C LEU A 220 -13.36 20.16 1.42
N SER A 221 -13.67 20.42 2.68
CA SER A 221 -13.70 21.74 3.27
C SER A 221 -12.29 22.28 3.50
N ASP A 222 -12.16 23.59 3.69
CA ASP A 222 -10.88 24.22 3.98
C ASP A 222 -10.29 23.72 5.32
N GLN A 223 -11.13 23.38 6.30
CA GLN A 223 -10.69 22.78 7.55
C GLN A 223 -10.12 21.36 7.36
N GLU A 224 -10.72 20.53 6.51
CA GLU A 224 -10.18 19.19 6.19
C GLU A 224 -8.89 19.28 5.40
N LEU A 225 -8.79 20.24 4.46
CA LEU A 225 -7.55 20.50 3.72
C LEU A 225 -6.40 20.92 4.65
N ASP A 226 -6.67 21.82 5.61
CA ASP A 226 -5.66 22.21 6.60
C ASP A 226 -5.29 21.05 7.54
N GLY A 227 -6.26 20.22 7.94
CA GLY A 227 -6.03 19.01 8.71
C GLY A 227 -5.10 18.03 8.00
N LEU A 228 -5.33 17.76 6.70
CA LEU A 228 -4.47 16.94 5.86
C LEU A 228 -3.07 17.55 5.71
N ARG A 229 -2.98 18.87 5.47
CA ARG A 229 -1.70 19.59 5.43
C ARG A 229 -0.89 19.38 6.70
N MET A 230 -1.50 19.55 7.86
CA MET A 230 -0.83 19.36 9.15
C MET A 230 -0.36 17.91 9.35
N LEU A 231 -1.17 16.92 8.94
CA LEU A 231 -0.77 15.52 8.95
C LEU A 231 0.41 15.25 8.01
N GLY A 232 0.40 15.84 6.81
CA GLY A 232 1.49 15.73 5.83
C GLY A 232 2.81 16.29 6.36
N LEU A 233 2.79 17.46 7.01
CA LEU A 233 3.98 18.05 7.64
C LEU A 233 4.53 17.17 8.76
N ARG A 234 3.64 16.56 9.59
CA ARG A 234 4.04 15.63 10.64
C ARG A 234 4.65 14.34 10.08
N LEU A 235 4.10 13.82 8.95
CA LEU A 235 4.66 12.66 8.25
C LEU A 235 6.06 12.94 7.72
N GLU A 236 6.27 14.08 7.05
CA GLU A 236 7.60 14.47 6.59
C GLU A 236 8.61 14.62 7.73
N ALA A 237 8.21 15.26 8.83
CA ALA A 237 9.06 15.38 10.00
C ALA A 237 9.43 14.01 10.60
N PHE A 238 8.53 13.04 10.54
CA PHE A 238 8.75 11.68 11.04
C PHE A 238 9.64 10.85 10.12
N PHE A 239 9.39 10.88 8.80
CA PHE A 239 10.13 10.07 7.82
C PHE A 239 11.37 10.77 7.25
N GLY A 240 11.52 12.08 7.43
CA GLY A 240 12.65 12.87 6.95
C GLY A 240 12.64 13.13 5.43
N SER A 241 11.55 12.86 4.74
CA SER A 241 11.42 13.04 3.29
C SER A 241 9.97 13.33 2.88
N PRO A 242 9.75 13.98 1.72
CA PRO A 242 8.41 14.13 1.15
C PRO A 242 7.69 12.81 0.95
N GLN A 243 6.38 12.81 1.21
CA GLN A 243 5.55 11.60 1.26
C GLN A 243 4.39 11.65 0.25
N ASP A 244 4.11 10.50 -0.34
CA ASP A 244 2.89 10.13 -1.04
C ASP A 244 2.02 9.33 -0.06
N VAL A 245 0.82 9.81 0.20
CA VAL A 245 -0.01 9.38 1.33
C VAL A 245 -1.41 9.01 0.84
N GLU A 246 -1.86 7.81 1.18
CA GLU A 246 -3.28 7.45 1.09
C GLU A 246 -3.96 7.82 2.41
N TRP A 247 -5.10 8.49 2.32
CA TRP A 247 -5.87 8.93 3.48
C TRP A 247 -7.35 8.62 3.30
N CYS A 248 -8.08 8.60 4.40
CA CYS A 248 -9.53 8.59 4.40
C CYS A 248 -10.10 9.44 5.54
N SER A 249 -11.39 9.74 5.45
CA SER A 249 -12.16 10.38 6.51
C SER A 249 -13.40 9.57 6.83
N ARG A 250 -13.71 9.44 8.12
CA ARG A 250 -14.94 8.84 8.63
C ARG A 250 -15.48 9.72 9.76
N ALA A 251 -16.72 10.20 9.60
CA ALA A 251 -17.37 11.09 10.57
C ALA A 251 -16.53 12.33 10.95
N GLY A 252 -15.77 12.87 9.98
CA GLY A 252 -14.88 14.02 10.17
C GLY A 252 -13.51 13.69 10.78
N GLU A 253 -13.24 12.45 11.13
CA GLU A 253 -11.92 12.00 11.59
C GLU A 253 -11.06 11.61 10.39
N LEU A 254 -9.87 12.24 10.26
CA LEU A 254 -8.89 11.94 9.23
C LEU A 254 -7.98 10.79 9.67
N LEU A 255 -7.82 9.80 8.79
CA LEU A 255 -7.00 8.62 9.03
C LEU A 255 -6.01 8.41 7.87
N LEU A 256 -4.79 8.01 8.20
CA LEU A 256 -3.74 7.68 7.25
C LEU A 256 -3.75 6.18 6.98
N LEU A 257 -3.87 5.79 5.72
CA LEU A 257 -3.94 4.39 5.31
C LEU A 257 -2.57 3.85 4.90
N GLN A 258 -1.82 4.64 4.13
CA GLN A 258 -0.48 4.32 3.64
C GLN A 258 0.36 5.58 3.49
N SER A 259 1.68 5.46 3.64
CA SER A 259 2.63 6.53 3.35
C SER A 259 3.90 5.94 2.75
N ARG A 260 4.39 6.54 1.68
CA ARG A 260 5.64 6.15 1.02
C ARG A 260 6.45 7.38 0.59
N PRO A 261 7.79 7.29 0.51
CA PRO A 261 8.61 8.39 0.04
C PRO A 261 8.30 8.74 -1.42
N ILE A 262 8.30 10.04 -1.73
CA ILE A 262 8.26 10.51 -3.12
C ILE A 262 9.68 10.40 -3.69
N THR A 263 9.89 9.48 -4.65
CA THR A 263 11.21 9.21 -5.24
C THR A 263 11.45 9.96 -6.56
N THR A 264 10.42 10.57 -7.14
CA THR A 264 10.47 11.21 -8.46
C THR A 264 10.87 12.69 -8.43
N LEU A 265 11.16 13.23 -7.27
CA LEU A 265 11.65 14.62 -7.15
C LEU A 265 13.04 14.69 -7.77
N GLY A 266 13.17 15.37 -8.91
CA GLY A 266 14.46 15.61 -9.55
C GLY A 266 15.43 16.28 -8.59
N ALA A 267 16.68 15.79 -8.59
CA ALA A 267 17.79 16.42 -7.88
C ALA A 267 18.15 17.76 -8.56
N HIS A 268 17.34 18.80 -8.31
CA HIS A 268 17.66 20.17 -8.63
C HIS A 268 17.41 21.00 -7.38
N GLY A 269 18.48 21.17 -6.63
CA GLY A 269 18.58 22.07 -5.50
C GLY A 269 19.52 23.17 -5.80
#